data_78747b625e1b23ff7266342ee5136d00
#
_entry.id   78747b625e1b23ff7266342ee5136d00
#
_cell.length_a   1.000
_cell.length_b   1.000
_cell.length_c   1.000
_cell.angle_alpha   90.00
_cell.angle_beta   90.00
_cell.angle_gamma   90.00
#
_symmetry.space_group_name_H-M   'P 1'
#
loop_
_entity.id
_entity.type
_entity.pdbx_description
1 polymer ?
#
loop_
_entity_poly.entity_id
_entity_poly.type
_entity_poly.pdbx_seq_one_letter_code
_entity_poly.pdbx_strand_id
1 'polypeptide(L)'
;MAIQRVQEGAEKAKIELSSTSETEINLPFITANDAGPQHLLEKLNRSEFEKITSDLVERTKEPVESALKDAGMKYSDIDHIILVGGSTRMPSVQELVKSLTGKDPHKGVNPDEVVASGAAIQAGVLKGDVKDVLLLDVTPLTLGVETKGGIMTKMIERNTTIPTKRSEVFSTAENNQTQVEIHILQGEREVASGNKSLGRFTLTDIPAAMAGTPQIEVTFDIDANGIVNVNAKDLGTGKEQAITITGGTAVSYTHLRAHETRHDLVCRLLLEK
;
A
#
# COMPACT_ATOMS: atom_id res chain seq x y z
N MET A 1 -19.92 5.69 -20.68
CA MET A 1 -20.36 7.09 -20.46
C MET A 1 -21.37 7.26 -19.33
N ALA A 2 -22.54 6.61 -19.31
CA ALA A 2 -23.53 6.80 -18.23
C ALA A 2 -23.00 6.46 -16.84
N ILE A 3 -22.41 5.26 -16.63
CA ILE A 3 -21.84 4.81 -15.36
C ILE A 3 -20.76 5.78 -14.86
N GLN A 4 -19.89 6.25 -15.74
CA GLN A 4 -18.85 7.23 -15.37
C GLN A 4 -19.45 8.54 -14.84
N ARG A 5 -20.51 9.06 -15.51
CA ARG A 5 -21.20 10.26 -15.04
C ARG A 5 -21.87 10.07 -13.68
N VAL A 6 -22.42 8.87 -13.42
CA VAL A 6 -22.98 8.53 -12.12
C VAL A 6 -21.89 8.48 -11.06
N GLN A 7 -20.74 7.88 -11.34
CA GLN A 7 -19.59 7.85 -10.42
C GLN A 7 -19.09 9.25 -10.10
N GLU A 8 -18.95 10.11 -11.11
CA GLU A 8 -18.55 11.52 -10.92
C GLU A 8 -19.58 12.30 -10.10
N GLY A 9 -20.88 12.08 -10.37
CA GLY A 9 -21.97 12.67 -9.60
C GLY A 9 -21.98 12.22 -8.14
N ALA A 10 -21.74 10.94 -7.90
CA ALA A 10 -21.66 10.37 -6.55
C ALA A 10 -20.43 10.91 -5.78
N GLU A 11 -19.27 11.03 -6.42
CA GLU A 11 -18.07 11.61 -5.80
C GLU A 11 -18.30 13.09 -5.44
N LYS A 12 -18.93 13.85 -6.33
CA LYS A 12 -19.28 15.23 -6.05
C LYS A 12 -20.24 15.33 -4.86
N ALA A 13 -21.28 14.49 -4.83
CA ALA A 13 -22.23 14.43 -3.72
C ALA A 13 -21.55 14.08 -2.38
N LYS A 14 -20.64 13.10 -2.37
CA LYS A 14 -19.83 12.75 -1.18
C LYS A 14 -19.04 13.96 -0.66
N ILE A 15 -18.40 14.72 -1.56
CA ILE A 15 -17.62 15.92 -1.20
C ILE A 15 -18.54 16.99 -0.61
N GLU A 16 -19.67 17.29 -1.26
CA GLU A 16 -20.64 18.28 -0.79
C GLU A 16 -21.23 17.91 0.57
N LEU A 17 -21.58 16.64 0.80
CA LEU A 17 -22.11 16.15 2.07
C LEU A 17 -21.11 16.21 3.24
N SER A 18 -19.84 16.47 3.00
CA SER A 18 -18.87 16.75 4.07
C SER A 18 -19.12 18.13 4.72
N SER A 19 -19.72 19.07 3.99
CA SER A 19 -20.02 20.43 4.46
C SER A 19 -21.51 20.77 4.56
N THR A 20 -22.35 20.14 3.73
CA THR A 20 -23.80 20.34 3.70
C THR A 20 -24.54 19.14 4.30
N SER A 21 -25.79 19.34 4.71
CA SER A 21 -26.65 18.25 5.20
C SER A 21 -27.41 17.52 4.08
N GLU A 22 -27.52 18.11 2.90
CA GLU A 22 -28.25 17.57 1.76
C GLU A 22 -27.59 18.04 0.46
N THR A 23 -27.65 17.21 -0.59
CA THR A 23 -27.20 17.53 -1.94
C THR A 23 -28.13 16.90 -2.97
N GLU A 24 -28.02 17.34 -4.22
CA GLU A 24 -28.77 16.85 -5.37
C GLU A 24 -27.83 16.34 -6.47
N ILE A 25 -28.01 15.07 -6.87
CA ILE A 25 -27.33 14.48 -8.01
C ILE A 25 -28.24 14.69 -9.24
N ASN A 26 -27.88 15.65 -10.08
CA ASN A 26 -28.65 15.98 -11.29
C ASN A 26 -27.80 15.66 -12.53
N LEU A 27 -28.18 14.61 -13.25
CA LEU A 27 -27.49 14.14 -14.45
C LEU A 27 -28.49 14.09 -15.63
N PRO A 28 -28.69 15.22 -16.32
CA PRO A 28 -29.57 15.28 -17.47
C PRO A 28 -29.02 14.44 -18.62
N PHE A 29 -29.92 13.85 -19.40
CA PHE A 29 -29.58 13.03 -20.58
C PHE A 29 -28.60 11.90 -20.25
N ILE A 30 -28.85 11.16 -19.15
CA ILE A 30 -27.96 10.09 -18.70
C ILE A 30 -28.00 8.89 -19.65
N THR A 31 -29.16 8.62 -20.22
CA THR A 31 -29.42 7.60 -21.23
C THR A 31 -30.63 7.98 -22.07
N ALA A 32 -30.97 7.17 -23.06
CA ALA A 32 -32.21 7.28 -23.85
C ALA A 32 -32.84 5.88 -24.02
N ASN A 33 -34.17 5.82 -24.04
CA ASN A 33 -34.94 4.63 -24.35
C ASN A 33 -36.05 4.99 -25.37
N ASP A 34 -36.96 4.06 -25.63
CA ASP A 34 -38.06 4.25 -26.60
C ASP A 34 -39.01 5.42 -26.24
N ALA A 35 -39.05 5.81 -24.96
CA ALA A 35 -39.81 6.97 -24.49
C ALA A 35 -39.03 8.30 -24.59
N GLY A 36 -37.79 8.26 -25.10
CA GLY A 36 -36.92 9.44 -25.27
C GLY A 36 -35.80 9.57 -24.24
N PRO A 37 -35.21 10.77 -24.11
CA PRO A 37 -34.11 11.03 -23.19
C PRO A 37 -34.51 10.82 -21.73
N GLN A 38 -33.65 10.16 -20.96
CA GLN A 38 -33.84 9.92 -19.54
C GLN A 38 -32.87 10.77 -18.72
N HIS A 39 -33.33 11.23 -17.56
CA HIS A 39 -32.57 12.05 -16.62
C HIS A 39 -32.50 11.34 -15.28
N LEU A 40 -31.36 11.47 -14.57
CA LEU A 40 -31.24 11.04 -13.19
C LEU A 40 -31.27 12.29 -12.31
N LEU A 41 -32.24 12.35 -11.42
CA LEU A 41 -32.39 13.39 -10.41
C LEU A 41 -32.65 12.73 -9.07
N GLU A 42 -31.66 12.75 -8.18
CA GLU A 42 -31.73 12.11 -6.87
C GLU A 42 -31.29 13.10 -5.79
N LYS A 43 -32.03 13.13 -4.69
CA LYS A 43 -31.64 13.87 -3.49
C LYS A 43 -31.03 12.90 -2.49
N LEU A 44 -29.93 13.32 -1.90
CA LEU A 44 -29.22 12.53 -0.91
C LEU A 44 -28.91 13.42 0.29
N ASN A 45 -29.32 12.98 1.48
CA ASN A 45 -28.95 13.63 2.72
C ASN A 45 -27.75 12.93 3.38
N ARG A 46 -27.06 13.66 4.27
CA ARG A 46 -25.87 13.15 4.97
C ARG A 46 -26.17 11.88 5.78
N SER A 47 -27.27 11.83 6.51
CA SER A 47 -27.62 10.66 7.35
C SER A 47 -27.82 9.40 6.51
N GLU A 48 -28.43 9.53 5.35
CA GLU A 48 -28.61 8.42 4.42
C GLU A 48 -27.29 7.98 3.82
N PHE A 49 -26.45 8.94 3.41
CA PHE A 49 -25.09 8.67 2.92
C PHE A 49 -24.25 7.95 3.97
N GLU A 50 -24.25 8.42 5.22
CA GLU A 50 -23.53 7.78 6.33
C GLU A 50 -24.05 6.36 6.60
N LYS A 51 -25.35 6.14 6.50
CA LYS A 51 -25.95 4.80 6.66
C LYS A 51 -25.47 3.82 5.60
N ILE A 52 -25.44 4.21 4.32
CA ILE A 52 -25.04 3.32 3.22
C ILE A 52 -23.51 3.10 3.18
N THR A 53 -22.72 3.95 3.83
CA THR A 53 -21.25 3.83 3.89
C THR A 53 -20.72 3.40 5.25
N SER A 54 -21.60 3.09 6.21
CA SER A 54 -21.22 2.79 7.59
C SER A 54 -20.28 1.61 7.73
N ASP A 55 -20.48 0.56 6.94
CA ASP A 55 -19.61 -0.62 6.91
C ASP A 55 -18.18 -0.29 6.47
N LEU A 56 -18.04 0.65 5.51
CA LEU A 56 -16.73 1.10 5.02
C LEU A 56 -15.98 1.89 6.12
N VAL A 57 -16.70 2.75 6.85
CA VAL A 57 -16.14 3.51 7.95
C VAL A 57 -15.74 2.57 9.10
N GLU A 58 -16.60 1.63 9.48
CA GLU A 58 -16.29 0.64 10.52
C GLU A 58 -15.05 -0.21 10.21
N ARG A 59 -14.86 -0.61 8.96
CA ARG A 59 -13.69 -1.39 8.51
C ARG A 59 -12.37 -0.64 8.72
N THR A 60 -12.37 0.66 8.88
CA THR A 60 -11.14 1.43 9.15
C THR A 60 -10.62 1.26 10.58
N LYS A 61 -11.40 0.70 11.51
CA LYS A 61 -10.98 0.44 12.90
C LYS A 61 -9.87 -0.60 12.98
N GLU A 62 -10.02 -1.70 12.26
CA GLU A 62 -9.08 -2.82 12.31
C GLU A 62 -7.62 -2.42 11.98
N PRO A 63 -7.35 -1.65 10.90
CA PRO A 63 -6.00 -1.15 10.63
C PRO A 63 -5.44 -0.26 11.75
N VAL A 64 -6.26 0.58 12.36
CA VAL A 64 -5.83 1.46 13.47
C VAL A 64 -5.47 0.63 14.70
N GLU A 65 -6.31 -0.32 15.09
CA GLU A 65 -6.07 -1.22 16.22
C GLU A 65 -4.83 -2.09 16.00
N SER A 66 -4.65 -2.59 14.78
CA SER A 66 -3.47 -3.37 14.41
C SER A 66 -2.19 -2.54 14.50
N ALA A 67 -2.21 -1.30 14.03
CA ALA A 67 -1.06 -0.42 14.11
C ALA A 67 -0.68 -0.08 15.56
N LEU A 68 -1.66 0.18 16.42
CA LEU A 68 -1.43 0.42 17.86
C LEU A 68 -0.86 -0.83 18.55
N LYS A 69 -1.41 -1.99 18.24
CA LYS A 69 -0.92 -3.26 18.77
C LYS A 69 0.54 -3.52 18.36
N ASP A 70 0.87 -3.29 17.11
CA ASP A 70 2.24 -3.45 16.60
C ASP A 70 3.22 -2.49 17.26
N ALA A 71 2.77 -1.26 17.56
CA ALA A 71 3.55 -0.28 18.30
C ALA A 71 3.62 -0.55 19.81
N GLY A 72 2.83 -1.50 20.34
CA GLY A 72 2.71 -1.74 21.78
C GLY A 72 2.04 -0.59 22.53
N MET A 73 1.24 0.24 21.84
CA MET A 73 0.61 1.44 22.36
C MET A 73 -0.90 1.28 22.54
N LYS A 74 -1.49 2.13 23.37
CA LYS A 74 -2.93 2.27 23.55
C LYS A 74 -3.39 3.60 22.98
N TYR A 75 -4.70 3.76 22.76
CA TYR A 75 -5.28 5.04 22.32
C TYR A 75 -4.94 6.21 23.26
N SER A 76 -4.81 5.96 24.58
CA SER A 76 -4.42 6.97 25.57
C SER A 76 -3.02 7.53 25.36
N ASP A 77 -2.13 6.74 24.77
CA ASP A 77 -0.70 7.06 24.63
C ASP A 77 -0.43 7.92 23.38
N ILE A 78 -1.46 8.15 22.56
CA ILE A 78 -1.38 8.98 21.35
C ILE A 78 -1.58 10.46 21.71
N ASP A 79 -0.59 11.30 21.50
CA ASP A 79 -0.67 12.73 21.78
C ASP A 79 -1.44 13.50 20.72
N HIS A 80 -1.20 13.22 19.45
CA HIS A 80 -1.77 13.93 18.30
C HIS A 80 -2.35 12.96 17.29
N ILE A 81 -3.49 13.35 16.71
CA ILE A 81 -4.14 12.62 15.62
C ILE A 81 -4.21 13.53 14.42
N ILE A 82 -3.57 13.11 13.34
CA ILE A 82 -3.53 13.85 12.08
C ILE A 82 -4.26 13.04 11.03
N LEU A 83 -5.31 13.62 10.44
CA LEU A 83 -6.08 13.02 9.37
C LEU A 83 -5.52 13.46 8.03
N VAL A 84 -5.28 12.49 7.13
CA VAL A 84 -4.69 12.70 5.81
C VAL A 84 -5.57 12.06 4.75
N GLY A 85 -5.69 12.72 3.59
CA GLY A 85 -6.50 12.28 2.46
C GLY A 85 -7.92 12.85 2.48
N GLY A 86 -8.49 13.08 1.30
CA GLY A 86 -9.78 13.77 1.13
C GLY A 86 -10.96 13.11 1.84
N SER A 87 -10.99 11.76 1.92
CA SER A 87 -12.05 11.03 2.61
C SER A 87 -12.09 11.28 4.13
N THR A 88 -11.00 11.75 4.74
CA THR A 88 -10.97 12.10 6.16
C THR A 88 -11.72 13.42 6.48
N ARG A 89 -12.16 14.14 5.46
CA ARG A 89 -13.06 15.29 5.61
C ARG A 89 -14.49 14.89 5.97
N MET A 90 -14.86 13.64 5.75
CA MET A 90 -16.19 13.12 6.11
C MET A 90 -16.41 13.21 7.62
N PRO A 91 -17.54 13.78 8.08
CA PRO A 91 -17.85 13.86 9.52
C PRO A 91 -17.84 12.52 10.22
N SER A 92 -18.38 11.46 9.60
CA SER A 92 -18.40 10.11 10.16
C SER A 92 -17.01 9.54 10.46
N VAL A 93 -16.01 9.86 9.64
CA VAL A 93 -14.60 9.45 9.87
C VAL A 93 -14.02 10.21 11.08
N GLN A 94 -14.28 11.52 11.17
CA GLN A 94 -13.81 12.34 12.29
C GLN A 94 -14.45 11.91 13.61
N GLU A 95 -15.76 11.64 13.60
CA GLU A 95 -16.51 11.15 14.76
C GLU A 95 -16.03 9.75 15.19
N LEU A 96 -15.77 8.85 14.25
CA LEU A 96 -15.19 7.54 14.55
C LEU A 96 -13.85 7.70 15.27
N VAL A 97 -12.92 8.48 14.73
CA VAL A 97 -11.61 8.72 15.34
C VAL A 97 -11.75 9.31 16.73
N LYS A 98 -12.62 10.29 16.92
CA LYS A 98 -12.92 10.88 18.23
C LYS A 98 -13.51 9.86 19.20
N SER A 99 -14.39 8.98 18.74
CA SER A 99 -14.99 7.94 19.57
C SER A 99 -13.99 6.90 20.06
N LEU A 100 -13.01 6.55 19.21
CA LEU A 100 -11.94 5.58 19.53
C LEU A 100 -10.89 6.15 20.49
N THR A 101 -10.52 7.39 20.29
CA THR A 101 -9.35 8.00 20.94
C THR A 101 -9.72 8.95 22.10
N GLY A 102 -10.97 9.42 22.15
CA GLY A 102 -11.42 10.47 23.05
C GLY A 102 -10.86 11.87 22.72
N LYS A 103 -10.12 12.02 21.61
CA LYS A 103 -9.45 13.27 21.22
C LYS A 103 -9.98 13.76 19.88
N ASP A 104 -10.06 15.08 19.72
CA ASP A 104 -10.36 15.67 18.40
C ASP A 104 -9.15 15.61 17.48
N PRO A 105 -9.32 15.28 16.19
CA PRO A 105 -8.24 15.34 15.23
C PRO A 105 -7.64 16.75 15.10
N HIS A 106 -6.32 16.83 14.90
CA HIS A 106 -5.62 18.09 14.72
C HIS A 106 -6.05 18.79 13.42
N LYS A 107 -6.40 20.08 13.52
CA LYS A 107 -6.94 20.87 12.38
C LYS A 107 -5.89 21.74 11.67
N GLY A 108 -4.64 21.71 12.12
CA GLY A 108 -3.57 22.56 11.60
C GLY A 108 -2.93 22.08 10.28
N VAL A 109 -3.36 20.94 9.75
CA VAL A 109 -2.80 20.33 8.55
C VAL A 109 -3.89 20.19 7.50
N ASN A 110 -3.60 20.65 6.25
CA ASN A 110 -4.50 20.42 5.13
C ASN A 110 -4.37 18.94 4.67
N PRO A 111 -5.41 18.12 4.81
CA PRO A 111 -5.33 16.69 4.47
C PRO A 111 -5.08 16.40 2.99
N ASP A 112 -5.31 17.37 2.08
CA ASP A 112 -5.10 17.20 0.64
C ASP A 112 -3.67 17.56 0.21
N GLU A 113 -2.97 18.41 0.96
CA GLU A 113 -1.66 18.98 0.59
C GLU A 113 -0.50 18.43 1.41
N VAL A 114 -0.77 17.83 2.57
CA VAL A 114 0.27 17.41 3.53
C VAL A 114 1.26 16.43 2.94
N VAL A 115 0.82 15.54 2.06
CA VAL A 115 1.71 14.57 1.39
C VAL A 115 2.69 15.28 0.47
N ALA A 116 2.23 16.25 -0.32
CA ALA A 116 3.10 17.05 -1.19
C ALA A 116 4.10 17.87 -0.37
N SER A 117 3.66 18.47 0.73
CA SER A 117 4.52 19.21 1.66
C SER A 117 5.58 18.30 2.29
N GLY A 118 5.19 17.09 2.71
CA GLY A 118 6.10 16.09 3.25
C GLY A 118 7.13 15.63 2.22
N ALA A 119 6.71 15.41 0.98
CA ALA A 119 7.62 15.06 -0.12
C ALA A 119 8.64 16.16 -0.40
N ALA A 120 8.22 17.43 -0.35
CA ALA A 120 9.13 18.58 -0.51
C ALA A 120 10.16 18.66 0.63
N ILE A 121 9.74 18.43 1.87
CA ILE A 121 10.65 18.37 3.05
C ILE A 121 11.65 17.24 2.87
N GLN A 122 11.19 16.04 2.48
CA GLN A 122 12.07 14.88 2.25
C GLN A 122 13.09 15.15 1.13
N ALA A 123 12.68 15.83 0.07
CA ALA A 123 13.62 16.26 -0.98
C ALA A 123 14.70 17.20 -0.43
N GLY A 124 14.33 18.12 0.48
CA GLY A 124 15.27 18.98 1.19
C GLY A 124 16.25 18.21 2.10
N VAL A 125 15.75 17.18 2.79
CA VAL A 125 16.59 16.28 3.60
C VAL A 125 17.61 15.54 2.71
N LEU A 126 17.18 14.98 1.58
CA LEU A 126 18.05 14.27 0.64
C LEU A 126 19.11 15.17 0.02
N LYS A 127 18.80 16.46 -0.20
CA LYS A 127 19.77 17.48 -0.65
C LYS A 127 20.71 17.96 0.45
N GLY A 128 20.40 17.70 1.71
CA GLY A 128 21.13 18.21 2.86
C GLY A 128 20.77 19.66 3.26
N ASP A 129 19.70 20.22 2.68
CA ASP A 129 19.21 21.56 3.01
C ASP A 129 18.44 21.56 4.34
N VAL A 130 17.79 20.44 4.67
CA VAL A 130 17.07 20.21 5.93
C VAL A 130 17.81 19.15 6.74
N LYS A 131 18.25 19.48 7.96
CA LYS A 131 19.07 18.60 8.82
C LYS A 131 18.38 18.18 10.11
N ASP A 132 17.27 18.82 10.46
CA ASP A 132 16.59 18.64 11.74
C ASP A 132 15.46 17.60 11.69
N VAL A 133 15.26 16.96 10.54
CA VAL A 133 14.22 15.95 10.34
C VAL A 133 14.88 14.64 9.92
N LEU A 134 14.62 13.57 10.70
CA LEU A 134 15.02 12.21 10.38
C LEU A 134 13.75 11.39 10.08
N LEU A 135 13.61 10.93 8.85
CA LEU A 135 12.62 9.94 8.48
C LEU A 135 13.27 8.56 8.44
N LEU A 136 12.76 7.64 9.25
CA LEU A 136 13.08 6.23 9.18
C LEU A 136 11.84 5.50 8.65
N ASP A 137 11.98 4.86 7.52
CA ASP A 137 10.91 4.06 6.94
C ASP A 137 11.06 2.58 7.34
N VAL A 138 9.99 1.81 7.21
CA VAL A 138 9.94 0.40 7.59
C VAL A 138 9.29 -0.44 6.49
N THR A 139 9.59 -1.74 6.50
CA THR A 139 8.89 -2.70 5.64
C THR A 139 7.44 -2.86 6.11
N PRO A 140 6.43 -2.67 5.24
CA PRO A 140 5.02 -2.76 5.64
C PRO A 140 4.56 -4.20 5.89
N LEU A 141 5.17 -5.17 5.20
CA LEU A 141 4.88 -6.59 5.27
C LEU A 141 6.15 -7.41 5.26
N THR A 142 6.10 -8.60 5.84
CA THR A 142 7.19 -9.57 5.84
C THR A 142 7.54 -10.00 4.42
N LEU A 143 8.83 -10.04 4.12
CA LEU A 143 9.40 -10.58 2.88
C LEU A 143 10.03 -11.93 3.16
N GLY A 144 9.87 -12.86 2.24
CA GLY A 144 10.43 -14.19 2.36
C GLY A 144 10.52 -14.94 1.05
N VAL A 145 10.93 -16.17 1.13
CA VAL A 145 11.05 -17.11 0.02
C VAL A 145 10.20 -18.35 0.25
N GLU A 146 9.68 -18.90 -0.84
CA GLU A 146 9.04 -20.22 -0.80
C GLU A 146 10.09 -21.29 -0.61
N THR A 147 9.86 -22.18 0.35
CA THR A 147 10.70 -23.34 0.63
C THR A 147 9.91 -24.63 0.45
N LYS A 148 10.60 -25.78 0.60
CA LYS A 148 10.01 -27.11 0.43
C LYS A 148 8.70 -27.27 1.21
N GLY A 149 7.67 -27.76 0.53
CA GLY A 149 6.33 -27.94 1.11
C GLY A 149 5.40 -26.75 0.91
N GLY A 150 5.77 -25.74 0.12
CA GLY A 150 4.96 -24.57 -0.13
C GLY A 150 4.84 -23.64 1.08
N ILE A 151 5.90 -23.60 1.91
CA ILE A 151 5.97 -22.77 3.12
C ILE A 151 6.75 -21.52 2.82
N MET A 152 6.30 -20.38 3.34
CA MET A 152 7.04 -19.13 3.30
C MET A 152 8.05 -19.06 4.46
N THR A 153 9.33 -19.08 4.13
CA THR A 153 10.41 -18.78 5.08
C THR A 153 10.65 -17.29 5.10
N LYS A 154 10.52 -16.70 6.28
CA LYS A 154 10.67 -15.25 6.49
C LYS A 154 12.14 -14.85 6.40
N MET A 155 12.44 -13.82 5.62
CA MET A 155 13.78 -13.24 5.48
C MET A 155 13.87 -11.89 6.20
N ILE A 156 12.94 -10.99 5.93
CA ILE A 156 12.85 -9.66 6.58
C ILE A 156 11.44 -9.53 7.12
N GLU A 157 11.31 -9.39 8.43
CA GLU A 157 10.01 -9.24 9.08
C GLU A 157 9.41 -7.84 8.83
N ARG A 158 8.08 -7.75 8.86
CA ARG A 158 7.38 -6.47 8.82
C ARG A 158 7.87 -5.54 9.93
N ASN A 159 7.76 -4.26 9.73
CA ASN A 159 8.23 -3.20 10.64
C ASN A 159 9.75 -3.18 10.85
N THR A 160 10.53 -3.85 9.98
CA THR A 160 11.99 -3.71 9.97
C THR A 160 12.37 -2.38 9.34
N THR A 161 13.18 -1.57 10.03
CA THR A 161 13.68 -0.29 9.52
C THR A 161 14.53 -0.50 8.27
N ILE A 162 14.35 0.33 7.27
CA ILE A 162 15.13 0.35 6.03
C ILE A 162 16.06 1.59 5.97
N PRO A 163 17.23 1.49 5.30
CA PRO A 163 17.72 0.34 4.52
C PRO A 163 18.11 -0.86 5.40
N THR A 164 17.94 -2.07 4.87
CA THR A 164 18.29 -3.30 5.58
C THR A 164 18.73 -4.41 4.63
N LYS A 165 19.58 -5.31 5.14
CA LYS A 165 20.08 -6.46 4.38
C LYS A 165 20.04 -7.71 5.25
N ARG A 166 19.56 -8.83 4.67
CA ARG A 166 19.52 -10.14 5.32
C ARG A 166 19.91 -11.23 4.33
N SER A 167 20.74 -12.16 4.80
CA SER A 167 21.16 -13.34 4.04
C SER A 167 20.90 -14.60 4.86
N GLU A 168 20.43 -15.65 4.17
CA GLU A 168 20.28 -16.99 4.74
C GLU A 168 20.74 -18.04 3.72
N VAL A 169 21.26 -19.15 4.22
CA VAL A 169 21.75 -20.26 3.40
C VAL A 169 20.69 -21.35 3.30
N PHE A 170 20.30 -21.65 2.08
CA PHE A 170 19.37 -22.72 1.73
C PHE A 170 20.12 -23.84 1.00
N SER A 171 19.40 -24.91 0.69
CA SER A 171 19.96 -26.03 -0.05
C SER A 171 18.94 -26.60 -1.05
N THR A 172 19.41 -27.53 -1.89
CA THR A 172 18.54 -28.27 -2.81
C THR A 172 17.59 -29.22 -2.07
N ALA A 173 16.36 -29.35 -2.56
CA ALA A 173 15.32 -30.20 -1.99
C ALA A 173 15.41 -31.66 -2.47
N GLU A 174 16.07 -31.91 -3.63
CA GLU A 174 16.16 -33.20 -4.30
C GLU A 174 17.61 -33.58 -4.64
N ASN A 175 17.87 -34.87 -4.78
CA ASN A 175 19.17 -35.33 -5.24
C ASN A 175 19.41 -34.94 -6.72
N ASN A 176 20.65 -34.59 -7.03
CA ASN A 176 21.07 -34.20 -8.38
C ASN A 176 20.32 -33.01 -8.96
N GLN A 177 19.76 -32.15 -8.13
CA GLN A 177 19.10 -30.93 -8.53
C GLN A 177 20.14 -29.90 -9.00
N THR A 178 20.11 -29.52 -10.28
CA THR A 178 21.08 -28.62 -10.92
C THR A 178 20.60 -27.17 -11.03
N GLN A 179 19.37 -26.92 -10.60
CA GLN A 179 18.78 -25.58 -10.58
C GLN A 179 17.82 -25.41 -9.40
N VAL A 180 17.69 -24.17 -8.92
CA VAL A 180 16.77 -23.80 -7.84
C VAL A 180 15.97 -22.59 -8.26
N GLU A 181 14.65 -22.69 -8.20
CA GLU A 181 13.75 -21.54 -8.36
C GLU A 181 13.64 -20.81 -7.03
N ILE A 182 13.92 -19.50 -7.07
CA ILE A 182 13.73 -18.58 -5.95
C ILE A 182 12.42 -17.84 -6.18
N HIS A 183 11.40 -18.15 -5.37
CA HIS A 183 10.10 -17.49 -5.39
C HIS A 183 10.01 -16.52 -4.23
N ILE A 184 9.93 -15.23 -4.55
CA ILE A 184 9.91 -14.12 -3.59
C ILE A 184 8.48 -13.79 -3.23
N LEU A 185 8.20 -13.76 -1.95
CA LEU A 185 6.87 -13.58 -1.38
C LEU A 185 6.80 -12.39 -0.42
N GLN A 186 5.62 -11.79 -0.35
CA GLN A 186 5.29 -10.74 0.60
C GLN A 186 3.97 -11.06 1.32
N GLY A 187 3.98 -11.06 2.63
CA GLY A 187 2.79 -11.29 3.46
C GLY A 187 3.11 -11.96 4.79
N GLU A 188 2.05 -12.26 5.54
CA GLU A 188 2.17 -12.81 6.91
C GLU A 188 1.71 -14.26 7.03
N ARG A 189 1.30 -14.89 5.93
CA ARG A 189 0.79 -16.28 5.97
C ARG A 189 1.93 -17.27 5.86
N GLU A 190 1.82 -18.37 6.60
CA GLU A 190 2.81 -19.45 6.56
C GLU A 190 2.83 -20.18 5.22
N VAL A 191 1.65 -20.33 4.58
CA VAL A 191 1.53 -20.99 3.28
C VAL A 191 1.89 -20.00 2.17
N ALA A 192 2.83 -20.39 1.32
CA ALA A 192 3.34 -19.54 0.22
C ALA A 192 2.24 -19.02 -0.70
N SER A 193 1.27 -19.86 -1.09
CA SER A 193 0.16 -19.50 -1.96
C SER A 193 -0.80 -18.47 -1.36
N GLY A 194 -0.77 -18.26 -0.05
CA GLY A 194 -1.56 -17.25 0.64
C GLY A 194 -0.93 -15.86 0.65
N ASN A 195 0.32 -15.72 0.17
CA ASN A 195 1.07 -14.49 0.14
C ASN A 195 1.16 -13.93 -1.28
N LYS A 196 1.50 -12.64 -1.37
CA LYS A 196 1.69 -11.97 -2.67
C LYS A 196 3.02 -12.39 -3.27
N SER A 197 3.00 -12.92 -4.49
CA SER A 197 4.21 -13.14 -5.28
C SER A 197 4.77 -11.81 -5.78
N LEU A 198 6.03 -11.53 -5.49
CA LEU A 198 6.76 -10.35 -5.98
C LEU A 198 7.59 -10.67 -7.22
N GLY A 199 7.98 -11.93 -7.41
CA GLY A 199 8.76 -12.37 -8.55
C GLY A 199 9.34 -13.77 -8.35
N ARG A 200 9.88 -14.30 -9.45
CA ARG A 200 10.60 -15.59 -9.48
C ARG A 200 11.81 -15.47 -10.37
N PHE A 201 12.88 -16.15 -9.99
CA PHE A 201 14.04 -16.34 -10.85
C PHE A 201 14.70 -17.68 -10.53
N THR A 202 15.50 -18.18 -11.46
CA THR A 202 16.13 -19.50 -11.35
C THR A 202 17.64 -19.36 -11.30
N LEU A 203 18.27 -19.90 -10.27
CA LEU A 203 19.70 -20.13 -10.22
C LEU A 203 20.00 -21.46 -10.89
N THR A 204 20.79 -21.46 -11.95
CA THR A 204 21.15 -22.64 -12.76
C THR A 204 22.60 -23.03 -12.55
N ASP A 205 22.98 -24.18 -13.14
CA ASP A 205 24.36 -24.70 -13.14
C ASP A 205 24.92 -25.00 -11.74
N ILE A 206 24.05 -25.41 -10.85
CA ILE A 206 24.45 -25.95 -9.54
C ILE A 206 25.01 -27.36 -9.77
N PRO A 207 26.17 -27.72 -9.22
CA PRO A 207 26.72 -29.08 -9.36
C PRO A 207 25.76 -30.14 -8.79
N ALA A 208 25.57 -31.21 -9.56
CA ALA A 208 24.74 -32.32 -9.11
C ALA A 208 25.34 -32.96 -7.84
N ALA A 209 24.57 -32.97 -6.76
CA ALA A 209 24.96 -33.49 -5.47
C ALA A 209 23.75 -34.08 -4.72
N MET A 210 23.97 -34.70 -3.56
CA MET A 210 22.87 -35.12 -2.72
C MET A 210 22.08 -33.91 -2.19
N ALA A 211 20.77 -34.07 -2.03
CA ALA A 211 19.93 -33.06 -1.40
C ALA A 211 20.53 -32.58 -0.06
N GLY A 212 20.50 -31.31 0.18
CA GLY A 212 21.08 -30.71 1.38
C GLY A 212 22.60 -30.39 1.29
N THR A 213 23.31 -30.81 0.23
CA THR A 213 24.75 -30.56 0.09
C THR A 213 25.07 -29.18 -0.52
N PRO A 214 24.44 -28.73 -1.62
CA PRO A 214 24.69 -27.40 -2.16
C PRO A 214 24.30 -26.32 -1.15
N GLN A 215 25.09 -25.26 -1.06
CA GLN A 215 24.85 -24.12 -0.19
C GLN A 215 24.52 -22.90 -1.04
N ILE A 216 23.26 -22.49 -0.99
CA ILE A 216 22.72 -21.38 -1.78
C ILE A 216 22.39 -20.24 -0.82
N GLU A 217 23.22 -19.20 -0.83
CA GLU A 217 22.98 -18.00 -0.07
C GLU A 217 21.96 -17.14 -0.79
N VAL A 218 20.81 -16.88 -0.16
CA VAL A 218 19.79 -15.93 -0.65
C VAL A 218 19.88 -14.66 0.19
N THR A 219 20.13 -13.55 -0.48
CA THR A 219 20.28 -12.23 0.13
C THR A 219 19.15 -11.31 -0.30
N PHE A 220 18.45 -10.74 0.65
CA PHE A 220 17.52 -9.64 0.48
C PHE A 220 18.21 -8.33 0.88
N ASP A 221 18.20 -7.36 -0.01
CA ASP A 221 18.77 -6.03 0.19
C ASP A 221 17.72 -4.98 -0.15
N ILE A 222 17.28 -4.20 0.85
CA ILE A 222 16.28 -3.13 0.70
C ILE A 222 17.00 -1.81 0.88
N ASP A 223 16.94 -0.97 -0.14
CA ASP A 223 17.53 0.37 -0.07
C ASP A 223 16.64 1.38 0.70
N ALA A 224 17.14 2.61 0.86
CA ALA A 224 16.41 3.67 1.53
C ALA A 224 15.12 4.13 0.79
N ASN A 225 14.96 3.73 -0.48
CA ASN A 225 13.77 4.03 -1.28
C ASN A 225 12.75 2.89 -1.24
N GLY A 226 13.04 1.80 -0.52
CA GLY A 226 12.19 0.61 -0.44
C GLY A 226 12.32 -0.31 -1.66
N ILE A 227 13.33 -0.14 -2.51
CA ILE A 227 13.60 -1.03 -3.63
C ILE A 227 14.23 -2.31 -3.10
N VAL A 228 13.62 -3.45 -3.43
CA VAL A 228 14.07 -4.76 -2.97
C VAL A 228 14.92 -5.43 -4.04
N ASN A 229 16.17 -5.72 -3.73
CA ASN A 229 17.06 -6.54 -4.55
C ASN A 229 17.20 -7.91 -3.88
N VAL A 230 17.00 -8.97 -4.66
CA VAL A 230 17.19 -10.33 -4.17
C VAL A 230 18.23 -11.01 -5.02
N ASN A 231 19.26 -11.54 -4.37
CA ASN A 231 20.37 -12.29 -4.98
C ASN A 231 20.38 -13.71 -4.43
N ALA A 232 20.61 -14.67 -5.30
CA ALA A 232 20.90 -16.06 -4.91
C ALA A 232 22.28 -16.44 -5.47
N LYS A 233 23.14 -16.97 -4.59
CA LYS A 233 24.52 -17.36 -4.92
C LYS A 233 24.82 -18.76 -4.45
N ASP A 234 25.30 -19.62 -5.33
CA ASP A 234 25.88 -20.90 -4.96
C ASP A 234 27.28 -20.66 -4.37
N LEU A 235 27.47 -20.97 -3.11
CA LEU A 235 28.72 -20.75 -2.39
C LEU A 235 29.83 -21.70 -2.86
N GLY A 236 29.47 -22.84 -3.46
CA GLY A 236 30.43 -23.83 -3.98
C GLY A 236 31.06 -23.38 -5.30
N THR A 237 30.27 -22.86 -6.23
CA THR A 237 30.73 -22.46 -7.57
C THR A 237 30.95 -20.96 -7.71
N GLY A 238 30.37 -20.15 -6.81
CA GLY A 238 30.36 -18.70 -6.91
C GLY A 238 29.38 -18.14 -7.93
N LYS A 239 28.58 -18.98 -8.60
CA LYS A 239 27.54 -18.53 -9.54
C LYS A 239 26.44 -17.82 -8.80
N GLU A 240 25.96 -16.74 -9.40
CA GLU A 240 24.90 -15.90 -8.81
C GLU A 240 23.88 -15.44 -9.84
N GLN A 241 22.67 -15.21 -9.38
CA GLN A 241 21.56 -14.62 -10.13
C GLN A 241 20.80 -13.68 -9.22
N ALA A 242 20.36 -12.55 -9.77
CA ALA A 242 19.65 -11.54 -9.00
C ALA A 242 18.41 -11.03 -9.75
N ILE A 243 17.46 -10.51 -8.97
CA ILE A 243 16.29 -9.78 -9.47
C ILE A 243 16.12 -8.50 -8.65
N THR A 244 15.77 -7.42 -9.33
CA THR A 244 15.36 -6.17 -8.69
C THR A 244 13.84 -6.03 -8.77
N ILE A 245 13.19 -5.85 -7.63
CA ILE A 245 11.74 -5.68 -7.54
C ILE A 245 11.46 -4.19 -7.35
N THR A 246 11.00 -3.55 -8.43
CA THR A 246 10.57 -2.16 -8.43
C THR A 246 9.04 -2.10 -8.36
N GLY A 247 8.50 -1.39 -7.37
CA GLY A 247 7.06 -1.18 -7.23
C GLY A 247 6.26 -2.31 -6.60
N GLY A 248 6.93 -3.27 -5.93
CA GLY A 248 6.27 -4.42 -5.30
C GLY A 248 5.50 -4.13 -4.02
N THR A 249 5.73 -3.01 -3.36
CA THR A 249 5.06 -2.60 -2.13
C THR A 249 3.84 -1.70 -2.37
N ALA A 250 3.76 -1.08 -3.53
CA ALA A 250 2.61 -0.26 -3.90
C ALA A 250 1.48 -1.12 -4.45
N VAL A 251 0.26 -0.75 -4.14
CA VAL A 251 -0.97 -1.20 -4.79
C VAL A 251 -0.74 -1.21 -6.31
N SER A 252 -1.23 -2.25 -6.99
CA SER A 252 -1.11 -2.37 -8.45
C SER A 252 -1.36 -1.02 -9.13
N TYR A 253 -0.52 -0.65 -10.09
CA TYR A 253 -0.60 0.62 -10.83
C TYR A 253 -2.01 0.88 -11.42
N THR A 254 -2.77 -0.17 -11.70
CA THR A 254 -4.18 -0.11 -12.10
C THR A 254 -5.11 0.36 -10.97
N HIS A 255 -4.80 0.07 -9.70
CA HIS A 255 -5.56 0.55 -8.55
C HIS A 255 -5.20 2.00 -8.20
N LEU A 256 -3.94 2.39 -8.33
CA LEU A 256 -3.51 3.79 -8.18
C LEU A 256 -4.14 4.69 -9.25
N ARG A 257 -4.21 4.24 -10.51
CA ARG A 257 -4.90 4.99 -11.56
C ARG A 257 -6.39 5.22 -11.29
N ALA A 258 -7.07 4.31 -10.62
CA ALA A 258 -8.47 4.48 -10.27
C ALA A 258 -8.70 5.53 -9.17
N HIS A 259 -7.71 5.76 -8.28
CA HIS A 259 -7.81 6.74 -7.21
C HIS A 259 -7.15 8.09 -7.52
N GLU A 260 -6.13 8.14 -8.36
CA GLU A 260 -5.31 9.35 -8.64
C GLU A 260 -5.65 10.05 -9.96
N THR A 261 -6.50 9.47 -10.80
CA THR A 261 -6.80 10.00 -12.16
C THR A 261 -7.37 11.42 -12.19
N ARG A 262 -7.73 11.99 -11.07
CA ARG A 262 -8.23 13.39 -11.01
C ARG A 262 -7.18 14.41 -10.63
N HIS A 263 -6.14 14.03 -9.89
CA HIS A 263 -5.06 14.96 -9.49
C HIS A 263 -3.98 15.08 -10.56
N ASP A 264 -3.67 14.02 -11.29
CA ASP A 264 -2.71 14.06 -12.40
C ASP A 264 -3.14 14.96 -13.55
N LEU A 265 -4.43 15.05 -13.84
CA LEU A 265 -4.97 15.96 -14.87
C LEU A 265 -4.87 17.43 -14.45
N VAL A 266 -4.98 17.74 -13.17
CA VAL A 266 -4.83 19.11 -12.66
C VAL A 266 -3.37 19.55 -12.64
N CYS A 267 -2.46 18.66 -12.23
CA CYS A 267 -1.02 18.95 -12.27
C CYS A 267 -0.48 19.11 -13.69
N ARG A 268 -0.97 18.33 -14.65
CA ARG A 268 -0.57 18.43 -16.05
C ARG A 268 -1.04 19.74 -16.70
N LEU A 269 -2.25 20.20 -16.38
CA LEU A 269 -2.79 21.49 -16.85
C LEU A 269 -2.09 22.71 -16.24
N LEU A 270 -1.44 22.57 -15.08
CA LEU A 270 -0.66 23.64 -14.44
C LEU A 270 0.79 23.69 -14.93
N LEU A 271 1.31 22.62 -15.52
CA LEU A 271 2.65 22.57 -16.10
C LEU A 271 2.69 22.96 -17.58
N GLU A 272 1.54 23.03 -18.27
CA GLU A 272 1.43 23.46 -19.67
C GLU A 272 1.01 24.96 -19.82
N LYS A 273 1.04 25.75 -18.75
CA LYS A 273 0.94 27.20 -18.72
C LYS A 273 2.22 27.81 -18.14
#